data_4f8014c763ebf12f99992f5d350a35d6
#
_entry.id   4f8014c763ebf12f99992f5d350a35d6
#
_cell.length_a   1.000
_cell.length_b   1.000
_cell.length_c   1.000
_cell.angle_alpha   90.00
_cell.angle_beta   90.00
_cell.angle_gamma   90.00
#
_symmetry.space_group_name_H-M   'P 1'
#
loop_
_entity.id
_entity.type
_entity.pdbx_description
1 polymer ?
#
loop_
_entity_poly.entity_id
_entity_poly.type
_entity_poly.pdbx_seq_one_letter_code
_entity_poly.pdbx_strand_id
1 'polypeptide(L)'
;MSLRIGILGPIPRDTITTHRGEEIKKYGCVTHPAVGLSRLLGADDRVVPVAHIHEVDEDAVVELLEPYGNIELQHISSVHDQGAVVQLVFVNQNDREETQTGAMRSISPTDVLGAECSVYVCVPITDYEVPLDTLVSIKEDAEALVIFDAHGPTTQVDLSGHRFRVHWLDMLDWLPYIDVLKMNLEESLYCYYPPGEVGDYDAGQRDHLAALAEVVLSAGVQHLYVTLDSDGCQWFTKVD
;
A
#
# COMPACT_ATOMS: atom_id res chain seq x y z
N MET A 1 -25.60 7.47 7.06
CA MET A 1 -24.58 6.63 7.74
C MET A 1 -23.28 7.34 7.57
N SER A 2 -22.47 7.47 8.62
CA SER A 2 -21.10 7.99 8.51
C SER A 2 -20.22 6.95 7.85
N LEU A 3 -19.35 7.36 6.94
CA LEU A 3 -18.37 6.50 6.28
C LEU A 3 -17.17 6.30 7.21
N ARG A 4 -16.71 5.05 7.37
CA ARG A 4 -15.47 4.72 8.08
C ARG A 4 -14.52 4.03 7.11
N ILE A 5 -13.32 4.57 6.94
CA ILE A 5 -12.31 4.05 6.01
C ILE A 5 -11.06 3.65 6.80
N GLY A 6 -10.77 2.36 6.81
CA GLY A 6 -9.53 1.82 7.32
C GLY A 6 -8.38 2.00 6.31
N ILE A 7 -7.19 2.36 6.77
CA ILE A 7 -6.00 2.45 5.93
C ILE A 7 -4.91 1.58 6.55
N LEU A 8 -4.60 0.46 5.90
CA LEU A 8 -3.68 -0.57 6.37
C LEU A 8 -2.34 -0.45 5.68
N GLY A 9 -1.27 -0.43 6.43
CA GLY A 9 0.09 -0.42 5.91
C GLY A 9 1.08 0.25 6.86
N PRO A 10 2.33 0.44 6.45
CA PRO A 10 3.34 1.07 7.28
C PRO A 10 3.17 2.60 7.34
N ILE A 11 3.68 3.17 8.42
CA ILE A 11 4.01 4.59 8.53
C ILE A 11 5.54 4.70 8.59
N PRO A 12 6.22 4.59 7.45
CA PRO A 12 7.67 4.57 7.45
C PRO A 12 8.23 5.94 7.84
N ARG A 13 9.32 5.90 8.62
CA ARG A 13 10.20 7.05 8.81
C ARG A 13 11.11 7.15 7.60
N ASP A 14 10.77 8.05 6.69
CA ASP A 14 11.50 8.27 5.45
C ASP A 14 12.62 9.29 5.63
N THR A 15 13.81 8.95 5.15
CA THR A 15 14.89 9.90 4.90
C THR A 15 15.11 9.99 3.40
N ILE A 16 14.83 11.15 2.81
CA ILE A 16 14.92 11.41 1.37
C ILE A 16 16.11 12.30 1.11
N THR A 17 17.08 11.80 0.36
CA THR A 17 18.15 12.63 -0.20
C THR A 17 17.79 12.97 -1.64
N THR A 18 17.53 14.25 -1.91
CA THR A 18 17.21 14.71 -3.26
C THR A 18 18.45 14.66 -4.17
N HIS A 19 18.25 14.67 -5.50
CA HIS A 19 19.35 14.75 -6.47
C HIS A 19 20.20 16.03 -6.33
N ARG A 20 19.78 17.01 -5.52
CA ARG A 20 20.52 18.22 -5.19
C ARG A 20 21.26 18.11 -3.86
N GLY A 21 21.20 16.94 -3.19
CA GLY A 21 21.84 16.71 -1.90
C GLY A 21 21.07 17.26 -0.69
N GLU A 22 19.82 17.70 -0.86
CA GLU A 22 18.97 18.12 0.25
C GLU A 22 18.41 16.89 0.98
N GLU A 23 18.45 16.87 2.31
CA GLU A 23 17.86 15.84 3.14
C GLU A 23 16.50 16.27 3.65
N ILE A 24 15.48 15.45 3.45
CA ILE A 24 14.11 15.63 3.92
C ILE A 24 13.72 14.43 4.77
N LYS A 25 13.23 14.67 5.99
CA LYS A 25 12.66 13.63 6.87
C LYS A 25 11.17 13.79 6.95
N LYS A 26 10.43 12.71 6.79
CA LYS A 26 8.98 12.69 6.87
C LYS A 26 8.46 11.29 7.22
N TYR A 27 7.17 11.22 7.55
CA TYR A 27 6.41 9.98 7.63
C TYR A 27 5.62 9.79 6.35
N GLY A 28 5.73 8.59 5.75
CA GLY A 28 5.17 8.30 4.44
C GLY A 28 3.99 7.33 4.45
N CYS A 29 3.75 6.73 3.32
CA CYS A 29 2.78 5.67 3.05
C CYS A 29 1.37 5.97 3.61
N VAL A 30 0.92 5.30 4.68
CA VAL A 30 -0.43 5.45 5.29
C VAL A 30 -0.81 6.91 5.59
N THR A 31 0.16 7.75 5.97
CA THR A 31 -0.14 9.16 6.30
C THR A 31 -0.67 9.95 5.11
N HIS A 32 -0.25 9.62 3.88
CA HIS A 32 -0.68 10.33 2.67
C HIS A 32 -2.18 10.14 2.38
N PRO A 33 -2.69 8.90 2.20
CA PRO A 33 -4.13 8.68 2.04
C PRO A 33 -4.93 9.09 3.28
N ALA A 34 -4.39 8.96 4.50
CA ALA A 34 -5.08 9.40 5.71
C ALA A 34 -5.38 10.90 5.68
N VAL A 35 -4.38 11.73 5.44
CA VAL A 35 -4.54 13.18 5.33
C VAL A 35 -5.39 13.56 4.12
N GLY A 36 -5.18 12.90 2.97
CA GLY A 36 -5.94 13.15 1.75
C GLY A 36 -7.43 12.88 1.94
N LEU A 37 -7.78 11.72 2.45
CA LEU A 37 -9.17 11.33 2.71
C LEU A 37 -9.81 12.18 3.79
N SER A 38 -9.09 12.49 4.88
CA SER A 38 -9.58 13.37 5.94
C SER A 38 -10.07 14.73 5.40
N ARG A 39 -9.44 15.27 4.37
CA ARG A 39 -9.81 16.55 3.74
C ARG A 39 -10.95 16.44 2.73
N LEU A 40 -11.19 15.25 2.19
CA LEU A 40 -12.23 14.99 1.19
C LEU A 40 -13.56 14.54 1.83
N LEU A 41 -13.48 13.92 2.99
CA LEU A 41 -14.63 13.36 3.71
C LEU A 41 -15.35 14.42 4.54
N GLY A 42 -16.61 14.11 4.90
CA GLY A 42 -17.42 14.95 5.78
C GLY A 42 -16.94 14.89 7.24
N ALA A 43 -17.41 15.84 8.06
CA ALA A 43 -17.02 15.92 9.47
C ALA A 43 -17.47 14.71 10.32
N ASP A 44 -18.54 14.03 9.89
CA ASP A 44 -19.05 12.83 10.56
C ASP A 44 -18.38 11.53 10.12
N ASP A 45 -17.64 11.56 9.00
CA ASP A 45 -16.89 10.41 8.51
C ASP A 45 -15.59 10.23 9.28
N ARG A 46 -15.01 9.02 9.24
CA ARG A 46 -13.79 8.68 9.97
C ARG A 46 -12.78 8.02 9.06
N VAL A 47 -11.52 8.40 9.24
CA VAL A 47 -10.34 7.73 8.69
C VAL A 47 -9.62 7.02 9.81
N VAL A 48 -9.36 5.73 9.65
CA VAL A 48 -8.84 4.84 10.68
C VAL A 48 -7.52 4.22 10.19
N PRO A 49 -6.37 4.87 10.40
CA PRO A 49 -5.06 4.28 10.11
C PRO A 49 -4.82 3.06 11.00
N VAL A 50 -4.42 1.94 10.40
CA VAL A 50 -3.99 0.71 11.10
C VAL A 50 -2.54 0.46 10.74
N ALA A 51 -1.64 0.64 11.69
CA ALA A 51 -0.21 0.57 11.46
C ALA A 51 0.57 0.22 12.73
N HIS A 52 1.78 -0.30 12.56
CA HIS A 52 2.74 -0.46 13.64
C HIS A 52 3.91 0.48 13.43
N ILE A 53 4.30 1.21 14.49
CA ILE A 53 5.39 2.18 14.47
C ILE A 53 6.36 1.89 15.61
N HIS A 54 7.57 2.42 15.53
CA HIS A 54 8.47 2.41 16.69
C HIS A 54 8.00 3.43 17.74
N GLU A 55 8.19 3.14 19.02
CA GLU A 55 7.80 4.05 20.11
C GLU A 55 8.39 5.46 20.01
N VAL A 56 9.60 5.59 19.43
CA VAL A 56 10.25 6.91 19.24
C VAL A 56 9.54 7.79 18.20
N ASP A 57 8.66 7.21 17.38
CA ASP A 57 7.93 7.89 16.32
C ASP A 57 6.52 8.33 16.76
N GLU A 58 6.06 7.86 17.93
CA GLU A 58 4.68 8.03 18.40
C GLU A 58 4.27 9.51 18.48
N ASP A 59 5.04 10.31 19.21
CA ASP A 59 4.73 11.75 19.39
C ASP A 59 4.68 12.48 18.03
N ALA A 60 5.63 12.19 17.14
CA ALA A 60 5.70 12.86 15.85
C ALA A 60 4.57 12.43 14.88
N VAL A 61 4.16 11.17 14.94
CA VAL A 61 3.02 10.66 14.14
C VAL A 61 1.70 11.22 14.67
N VAL A 62 1.53 11.31 16.00
CA VAL A 62 0.37 11.97 16.62
C VAL A 62 0.32 13.43 16.23
N GLU A 63 1.42 14.19 16.39
CA GLU A 63 1.50 15.62 16.01
C GLU A 63 1.15 15.85 14.52
N LEU A 64 1.54 14.90 13.65
CA LEU A 64 1.23 14.96 12.21
C LEU A 64 -0.26 14.77 11.93
N LEU A 65 -0.93 13.85 12.62
CA LEU A 65 -2.28 13.38 12.27
C LEU A 65 -3.40 14.01 13.14
N GLU A 66 -3.14 14.35 14.41
CA GLU A 66 -4.11 14.94 15.34
C GLU A 66 -4.81 16.22 14.83
N PRO A 67 -4.16 17.12 14.07
CA PRO A 67 -4.82 18.30 13.51
C PRO A 67 -6.01 17.98 12.59
N TYR A 68 -6.12 16.73 12.15
CA TYR A 68 -7.24 16.24 11.31
C TYR A 68 -8.27 15.55 12.21
N GLY A 69 -9.25 16.28 12.71
CA GLY A 69 -10.19 15.85 13.75
C GLY A 69 -11.10 14.66 13.41
N ASN A 70 -11.05 14.15 12.18
CA ASN A 70 -11.75 12.94 11.73
C ASN A 70 -10.80 11.75 11.48
N ILE A 71 -9.51 11.84 11.84
CA ILE A 71 -8.58 10.71 11.88
C ILE A 71 -8.59 10.12 13.30
N GLU A 72 -8.82 8.81 13.39
CA GLU A 72 -8.79 8.05 14.64
C GLU A 72 -7.46 7.31 14.79
N LEU A 73 -6.70 7.58 15.85
CA LEU A 73 -5.33 7.09 16.03
C LEU A 73 -5.22 5.78 16.84
N GLN A 74 -6.34 5.27 17.37
CA GLN A 74 -6.35 4.13 18.30
C GLN A 74 -5.89 2.80 17.72
N HIS A 75 -5.80 2.69 16.38
CA HIS A 75 -5.29 1.50 15.68
C HIS A 75 -3.84 1.67 15.19
N ILE A 76 -3.16 2.75 15.60
CA ILE A 76 -1.72 2.87 15.45
C ILE A 76 -1.09 2.34 16.75
N SER A 77 -0.25 1.30 16.64
CA SER A 77 0.40 0.66 17.77
C SER A 77 1.91 0.86 17.72
N SER A 78 2.51 1.24 18.86
CA SER A 78 3.97 1.35 19.03
C SER A 78 4.55 0.21 19.91
N VAL A 79 3.70 -0.73 20.33
CA VAL A 79 4.07 -1.76 21.33
C VAL A 79 5.01 -2.79 20.71
N HIS A 80 6.28 -2.76 21.17
CA HIS A 80 7.34 -3.71 20.76
C HIS A 80 7.53 -3.83 19.25
N ASP A 81 7.42 -2.73 18.52
CA ASP A 81 7.64 -2.68 17.08
C ASP A 81 8.88 -1.84 16.73
N GLN A 82 9.56 -2.21 15.65
CA GLN A 82 10.70 -1.44 15.15
C GLN A 82 10.26 -0.34 14.19
N GLY A 83 9.02 -0.43 13.69
CA GLY A 83 8.52 0.44 12.63
C GLY A 83 9.27 0.27 11.32
N ALA A 84 8.71 0.78 10.25
CA ALA A 84 9.38 0.83 8.96
C ALA A 84 10.33 2.03 8.89
N VAL A 85 11.56 1.81 8.41
CA VAL A 85 12.57 2.86 8.19
C VAL A 85 13.08 2.75 6.77
N VAL A 86 12.84 3.80 5.95
CA VAL A 86 13.16 3.80 4.53
C VAL A 86 14.09 4.97 4.20
N GLN A 87 15.09 4.68 3.38
CA GLN A 87 16.00 5.66 2.80
C GLN A 87 15.78 5.72 1.29
N LEU A 88 15.56 6.92 0.77
CA LEU A 88 15.38 7.19 -0.66
C LEU A 88 16.47 8.14 -1.12
N VAL A 89 17.36 7.66 -1.99
CA VAL A 89 18.45 8.47 -2.53
C VAL A 89 18.19 8.72 -4.02
N PHE A 90 17.79 9.93 -4.37
CA PHE A 90 17.53 10.30 -5.76
C PHE A 90 18.84 10.54 -6.52
N VAL A 91 19.12 9.69 -7.50
CA VAL A 91 20.24 9.79 -8.42
C VAL A 91 20.01 10.91 -9.45
N ASN A 92 18.76 11.07 -9.88
CA ASN A 92 18.27 12.16 -10.72
C ASN A 92 16.82 12.52 -10.33
N GLN A 93 16.06 13.21 -11.18
CA GLN A 93 14.69 13.61 -10.86
C GLN A 93 13.70 12.43 -10.80
N ASN A 94 13.99 11.33 -11.49
CA ASN A 94 13.06 10.21 -11.66
C ASN A 94 13.58 8.93 -11.00
N ASP A 95 14.91 8.72 -11.00
CA ASP A 95 15.51 7.48 -10.52
C ASP A 95 16.04 7.64 -9.11
N ARG A 96 15.80 6.65 -8.28
CA ARG A 96 16.24 6.60 -6.90
C ARG A 96 16.65 5.18 -6.49
N GLU A 97 17.54 5.11 -5.54
CA GLU A 97 17.85 3.90 -4.78
C GLU A 97 17.02 3.89 -3.50
N GLU A 98 16.47 2.73 -3.17
CA GLU A 98 15.64 2.52 -2.00
C GLU A 98 16.27 1.48 -1.07
N THR A 99 16.41 1.86 0.20
CA THR A 99 16.90 0.96 1.24
C THR A 99 15.94 0.97 2.42
N GLN A 100 15.57 -0.19 2.92
CA GLN A 100 14.73 -0.36 4.10
C GLN A 100 15.53 -1.03 5.21
N THR A 101 15.74 -0.34 6.33
CA THR A 101 16.56 -0.82 7.46
C THR A 101 15.73 -1.20 8.68
N GLY A 102 14.47 -0.81 8.73
CA GLY A 102 13.49 -1.22 9.73
C GLY A 102 12.25 -1.78 9.08
N ALA A 103 11.64 -2.75 9.74
CA ALA A 103 10.42 -3.41 9.30
C ALA A 103 9.40 -3.41 10.43
N MET A 104 8.18 -2.97 10.14
CA MET A 104 7.08 -3.15 11.06
C MET A 104 6.67 -4.64 11.07
N ARG A 105 6.03 -5.12 12.13
CA ARG A 105 5.36 -6.42 12.10
C ARG A 105 4.15 -6.37 11.18
N SER A 106 3.73 -7.54 10.67
CA SER A 106 2.53 -7.65 9.83
C SER A 106 1.27 -7.19 10.58
N ILE A 107 0.37 -6.52 9.86
CA ILE A 107 -0.97 -6.19 10.36
C ILE A 107 -1.79 -7.48 10.38
N SER A 108 -2.07 -8.00 11.57
CA SER A 108 -2.83 -9.24 11.78
C SER A 108 -4.34 -8.99 11.79
N PRO A 109 -5.17 -10.04 11.66
CA PRO A 109 -6.62 -9.92 11.86
C PRO A 109 -7.03 -9.22 13.16
N THR A 110 -6.25 -9.39 14.25
CA THR A 110 -6.53 -8.74 15.52
C THR A 110 -6.30 -7.23 15.52
N ASP A 111 -5.46 -6.71 14.65
CA ASP A 111 -5.19 -5.28 14.54
C ASP A 111 -6.34 -4.52 13.87
N VAL A 112 -7.17 -5.21 13.08
CA VAL A 112 -8.37 -4.64 12.42
C VAL A 112 -9.65 -4.86 13.22
N LEU A 113 -9.63 -5.68 14.28
CA LEU A 113 -10.79 -5.88 15.14
C LEU A 113 -11.24 -4.56 15.78
N GLY A 114 -12.54 -4.29 15.69
CA GLY A 114 -13.15 -3.08 16.26
C GLY A 114 -12.93 -1.81 15.45
N ALA A 115 -12.24 -1.86 14.31
CA ALA A 115 -12.15 -0.73 13.39
C ALA A 115 -13.50 -0.40 12.73
N GLU A 116 -14.36 -1.41 12.53
CA GLU A 116 -15.72 -1.31 12.00
C GLU A 116 -15.81 -0.44 10.72
N CYS A 117 -14.87 -0.64 9.79
CA CYS A 117 -14.79 0.12 8.57
C CYS A 117 -15.60 -0.52 7.45
N SER A 118 -16.27 0.30 6.63
CA SER A 118 -16.98 -0.14 5.42
C SER A 118 -16.08 -0.21 4.19
N VAL A 119 -14.91 0.41 4.26
CA VAL A 119 -13.87 0.39 3.22
C VAL A 119 -12.52 0.20 3.89
N TYR A 120 -11.67 -0.65 3.32
CA TYR A 120 -10.27 -0.79 3.69
C TYR A 120 -9.37 -0.50 2.50
N VAL A 121 -8.42 0.40 2.69
CA VAL A 121 -7.39 0.77 1.71
C VAL A 121 -6.06 0.19 2.20
N CYS A 122 -5.57 -0.85 1.56
CA CYS A 122 -4.33 -1.52 1.91
C CYS A 122 -3.19 -0.98 1.04
N VAL A 123 -2.19 -0.40 1.68
CA VAL A 123 -1.03 0.25 1.03
C VAL A 123 0.30 -0.33 1.55
N PRO A 124 0.50 -1.65 1.45
CA PRO A 124 1.77 -2.25 1.85
C PRO A 124 2.91 -1.77 0.96
N ILE A 125 4.13 -1.69 1.52
CA ILE A 125 5.34 -1.40 0.74
C ILE A 125 6.25 -2.61 0.58
N THR A 126 5.92 -3.72 1.29
CA THR A 126 6.59 -5.04 1.15
C THR A 126 5.56 -6.17 1.30
N ASP A 127 5.96 -7.37 0.89
CA ASP A 127 5.10 -8.56 0.76
C ASP A 127 4.51 -9.12 2.08
N TYR A 128 5.03 -8.72 3.23
CA TYR A 128 4.59 -9.26 4.54
C TYR A 128 3.73 -8.30 5.37
N GLU A 129 3.60 -7.03 5.01
CA GLU A 129 3.01 -6.00 5.89
C GLU A 129 1.49 -6.13 6.06
N VAL A 130 0.78 -6.49 5.01
CA VAL A 130 -0.67 -6.77 5.05
C VAL A 130 -0.90 -8.16 4.45
N PRO A 131 -0.91 -9.23 5.26
CA PRO A 131 -1.01 -10.60 4.78
C PRO A 131 -2.43 -10.98 4.37
N LEU A 132 -2.55 -12.06 3.59
CA LEU A 132 -3.82 -12.54 3.05
C LEU A 132 -4.85 -12.86 4.14
N ASP A 133 -4.45 -13.44 5.27
CA ASP A 133 -5.36 -13.80 6.36
C ASP A 133 -6.06 -12.57 6.96
N THR A 134 -5.44 -11.40 6.91
CA THR A 134 -6.06 -10.15 7.32
C THR A 134 -7.16 -9.72 6.34
N LEU A 135 -6.94 -9.88 5.01
CA LEU A 135 -7.97 -9.60 4.01
C LEU A 135 -9.14 -10.59 4.14
N VAL A 136 -8.83 -11.87 4.36
CA VAL A 136 -9.83 -12.91 4.61
C VAL A 136 -10.71 -12.52 5.80
N SER A 137 -10.10 -12.16 6.94
CA SER A 137 -10.84 -11.74 8.14
C SER A 137 -11.72 -10.52 7.89
N ILE A 138 -11.23 -9.51 7.17
CA ILE A 138 -12.01 -8.33 6.79
C ILE A 138 -13.26 -8.73 5.99
N LYS A 139 -13.11 -9.65 5.03
CA LYS A 139 -14.24 -10.08 4.17
C LYS A 139 -15.22 -11.02 4.89
N GLU A 140 -14.76 -11.80 5.86
CA GLU A 140 -15.62 -12.70 6.65
C GLU A 140 -16.42 -11.93 7.70
N ASP A 141 -15.84 -10.90 8.32
CA ASP A 141 -16.46 -10.13 9.42
C ASP A 141 -17.36 -8.98 8.93
N ALA A 142 -17.14 -8.48 7.73
CA ALA A 142 -17.90 -7.35 7.17
C ALA A 142 -18.01 -7.45 5.65
N GLU A 143 -19.15 -6.98 5.10
CA GLU A 143 -19.28 -6.71 3.65
C GLU A 143 -18.47 -5.45 3.25
N ALA A 144 -17.24 -5.36 3.73
CA ALA A 144 -16.39 -4.21 3.49
C ALA A 144 -15.75 -4.26 2.11
N LEU A 145 -15.60 -3.09 1.49
CA LEU A 145 -14.88 -2.93 0.24
C LEU A 145 -13.37 -2.89 0.50
N VAL A 146 -12.60 -3.71 -0.21
CA VAL A 146 -11.14 -3.77 -0.08
C VAL A 146 -10.47 -3.20 -1.34
N ILE A 147 -9.67 -2.16 -1.14
CA ILE A 147 -8.81 -1.54 -2.15
C ILE A 147 -7.38 -1.93 -1.80
N PHE A 148 -6.66 -2.57 -2.72
CA PHE A 148 -5.33 -3.10 -2.46
C PHE A 148 -4.29 -2.61 -3.47
N ASP A 149 -3.11 -2.19 -2.96
CA ASP A 149 -1.96 -1.80 -3.77
C ASP A 149 -1.01 -3.00 -3.94
N ALA A 150 -0.79 -3.42 -5.18
CA ALA A 150 0.12 -4.52 -5.53
C ALA A 150 1.61 -4.22 -5.25
N HIS A 151 1.94 -3.00 -4.86
CA HIS A 151 3.31 -2.63 -4.51
C HIS A 151 3.91 -3.55 -3.45
N GLY A 152 3.14 -3.88 -2.40
CA GLY A 152 3.58 -4.78 -1.34
C GLY A 152 4.00 -6.15 -1.85
N PRO A 153 3.08 -6.99 -2.35
CA PRO A 153 3.38 -8.36 -2.77
C PRO A 153 4.37 -8.46 -3.93
N THR A 154 4.61 -7.36 -4.66
CA THR A 154 5.64 -7.31 -5.71
C THR A 154 6.98 -6.73 -5.25
N THR A 155 7.18 -6.53 -3.95
CA THR A 155 8.42 -5.94 -3.39
C THR A 155 8.92 -6.73 -2.20
N GLN A 156 10.18 -7.15 -2.25
CA GLN A 156 10.90 -7.75 -1.13
C GLN A 156 12.12 -6.92 -0.72
N VAL A 157 12.63 -7.22 0.47
CA VAL A 157 13.83 -6.60 1.04
C VAL A 157 14.83 -7.68 1.35
N ASP A 158 16.06 -7.54 0.86
CA ASP A 158 17.13 -8.46 1.19
C ASP A 158 17.78 -8.15 2.56
N LEU A 159 18.74 -8.98 2.98
CA LEU A 159 19.43 -8.82 4.26
C LEU A 159 20.28 -7.53 4.34
N SER A 160 20.60 -6.91 3.22
CA SER A 160 21.30 -5.61 3.18
C SER A 160 20.35 -4.42 3.26
N GLY A 161 19.04 -4.67 3.21
CA GLY A 161 18.00 -3.66 3.18
C GLY A 161 17.66 -3.18 1.77
N HIS A 162 18.27 -3.75 0.73
CA HIS A 162 17.95 -3.39 -0.65
C HIS A 162 16.57 -3.91 -1.02
N ARG A 163 15.74 -3.03 -1.63
CA ARG A 163 14.39 -3.35 -2.09
C ARG A 163 14.44 -3.74 -3.56
N PHE A 164 13.77 -4.84 -3.90
CA PHE A 164 13.73 -5.35 -5.27
C PHE A 164 12.37 -5.95 -5.62
N ARG A 165 12.07 -6.02 -6.91
CA ARG A 165 10.83 -6.58 -7.41
C ARG A 165 10.83 -8.10 -7.41
N VAL A 166 9.68 -8.67 -7.05
CA VAL A 166 9.42 -10.11 -7.06
C VAL A 166 8.08 -10.39 -7.72
N HIS A 167 7.93 -11.62 -8.25
CA HIS A 167 6.65 -12.06 -8.80
C HIS A 167 5.64 -12.35 -7.70
N TRP A 168 4.41 -11.87 -7.85
CA TRP A 168 3.30 -12.20 -6.98
C TRP A 168 2.72 -13.57 -7.36
N LEU A 169 3.37 -14.64 -6.91
CA LEU A 169 3.10 -16.01 -7.38
C LEU A 169 1.74 -16.56 -6.94
N ASP A 170 1.25 -16.15 -5.79
CA ASP A 170 -0.03 -16.55 -5.19
C ASP A 170 -1.14 -15.51 -5.39
N MET A 171 -0.97 -14.60 -6.34
CA MET A 171 -1.93 -13.51 -6.61
C MET A 171 -3.37 -14.03 -6.73
N LEU A 172 -3.59 -15.15 -7.41
CA LEU A 172 -4.92 -15.71 -7.62
C LEU A 172 -5.64 -16.11 -6.31
N ASP A 173 -4.90 -16.43 -5.25
CA ASP A 173 -5.47 -16.74 -3.94
C ASP A 173 -5.95 -15.46 -3.22
N TRP A 174 -5.39 -14.29 -3.57
CA TRP A 174 -5.71 -13.00 -2.98
C TRP A 174 -6.89 -12.30 -3.67
N LEU A 175 -7.02 -12.44 -5.01
CA LEU A 175 -7.99 -11.69 -5.81
C LEU A 175 -9.44 -11.83 -5.34
N PRO A 176 -9.92 -12.99 -4.80
CA PRO A 176 -11.28 -13.11 -4.27
C PRO A 176 -11.60 -12.17 -3.09
N TYR A 177 -10.58 -11.65 -2.41
CA TYR A 177 -10.70 -10.78 -1.23
C TYR A 177 -10.43 -9.31 -1.56
N ILE A 178 -10.24 -8.97 -2.84
CA ILE A 178 -9.92 -7.62 -3.31
C ILE A 178 -11.02 -7.14 -4.27
N ASP A 179 -11.63 -6.00 -3.97
CA ASP A 179 -12.63 -5.40 -4.87
C ASP A 179 -11.99 -4.45 -5.88
N VAL A 180 -10.98 -3.72 -5.45
CA VAL A 180 -10.24 -2.78 -6.29
C VAL A 180 -8.75 -3.06 -6.17
N LEU A 181 -8.12 -3.43 -7.28
CA LEU A 181 -6.67 -3.65 -7.34
C LEU A 181 -6.00 -2.45 -8.03
N LYS A 182 -4.98 -1.89 -7.40
CA LYS A 182 -4.12 -0.84 -7.96
C LYS A 182 -2.70 -1.37 -8.10
N MET A 183 -2.05 -1.02 -9.20
CA MET A 183 -0.63 -1.26 -9.44
C MET A 183 -0.05 -0.18 -10.34
N ASN A 184 1.26 -0.06 -10.41
CA ASN A 184 1.92 0.68 -11.48
C ASN A 184 2.27 -0.25 -12.66
N LEU A 185 2.77 0.32 -13.75
CA LEU A 185 3.11 -0.44 -14.95
C LEU A 185 4.21 -1.49 -14.70
N GLU A 186 5.24 -1.15 -13.91
CA GLU A 186 6.30 -2.08 -13.55
C GLU A 186 5.75 -3.26 -12.73
N GLU A 187 4.93 -2.99 -11.69
CA GLU A 187 4.29 -4.00 -10.86
C GLU A 187 3.42 -4.96 -11.68
N SER A 188 2.76 -4.45 -12.72
CA SER A 188 1.92 -5.26 -13.60
C SER A 188 2.71 -6.35 -14.36
N LEU A 189 4.00 -6.14 -14.63
CA LEU A 189 4.86 -7.16 -15.24
C LEU A 189 5.09 -8.33 -14.29
N TYR A 190 5.31 -8.05 -13.01
CA TYR A 190 5.53 -9.06 -11.97
C TYR A 190 4.24 -9.76 -11.50
N CYS A 191 3.08 -9.20 -11.86
CA CYS A 191 1.78 -9.85 -11.69
C CYS A 191 1.39 -10.74 -12.89
N TYR A 192 1.90 -10.45 -14.09
CA TYR A 192 1.48 -11.10 -15.33
C TYR A 192 2.45 -12.15 -15.85
N TYR A 193 3.74 -11.82 -15.95
CA TYR A 193 4.75 -12.74 -16.51
C TYR A 193 5.26 -13.72 -15.46
N PRO A 194 5.57 -14.97 -15.85
CA PRO A 194 6.20 -15.91 -14.96
C PRO A 194 7.66 -15.52 -14.66
N PRO A 195 8.26 -16.05 -13.58
CA PRO A 195 9.65 -15.81 -13.24
C PRO A 195 10.61 -16.11 -14.41
N GLY A 196 11.50 -15.15 -14.68
CA GLY A 196 12.52 -15.25 -15.73
C GLY A 196 12.04 -14.73 -17.11
N GLU A 197 10.78 -14.33 -17.26
CA GLU A 197 10.25 -13.75 -18.51
C GLU A 197 10.12 -12.21 -18.47
N VAL A 198 10.25 -11.59 -17.31
CA VAL A 198 10.32 -10.13 -17.20
C VAL A 198 11.71 -9.70 -17.65
N GLY A 199 11.76 -8.96 -18.75
CA GLY A 199 12.98 -8.31 -19.25
C GLY A 199 13.26 -6.99 -18.52
N ASP A 200 14.16 -6.18 -19.12
CA ASP A 200 14.38 -4.81 -18.64
C ASP A 200 13.07 -4.02 -18.73
N TYR A 201 12.81 -3.22 -17.68
CA TYR A 201 11.60 -2.40 -17.63
C TYR A 201 11.56 -1.41 -18.83
N ASP A 202 10.47 -1.46 -19.58
CA ASP A 202 10.16 -0.50 -20.64
C ASP A 202 8.79 0.15 -20.39
N ALA A 203 8.78 1.45 -20.14
CA ALA A 203 7.56 2.23 -19.90
C ALA A 203 6.57 2.21 -21.11
N GLY A 204 7.00 1.77 -22.28
CA GLY A 204 6.16 1.57 -23.48
C GLY A 204 5.48 0.19 -23.52
N GLN A 205 5.93 -0.76 -22.72
CA GLN A 205 5.42 -2.15 -22.75
C GLN A 205 4.07 -2.28 -22.03
N ARG A 206 2.97 -2.19 -22.78
CA ARG A 206 1.59 -2.22 -22.25
C ARG A 206 0.72 -3.32 -22.82
N ASP A 207 1.24 -4.13 -23.74
CA ASP A 207 0.47 -5.13 -24.49
C ASP A 207 -0.13 -6.22 -23.59
N HIS A 208 0.49 -6.50 -22.42
CA HIS A 208 0.03 -7.47 -21.44
C HIS A 208 -1.16 -6.99 -20.60
N LEU A 209 -1.42 -5.68 -20.50
CA LEU A 209 -2.39 -5.12 -19.54
C LEU A 209 -3.82 -5.60 -19.80
N ALA A 210 -4.23 -5.78 -21.04
CA ALA A 210 -5.57 -6.30 -21.35
C ALA A 210 -5.74 -7.74 -20.90
N ALA A 211 -4.73 -8.60 -21.09
CA ALA A 211 -4.75 -9.99 -20.68
C ALA A 211 -4.66 -10.12 -19.14
N LEU A 212 -3.83 -9.30 -18.48
CA LEU A 212 -3.78 -9.21 -17.01
C LEU A 212 -5.15 -8.81 -16.46
N ALA A 213 -5.80 -7.79 -17.06
CA ALA A 213 -7.12 -7.33 -16.63
C ALA A 213 -8.19 -8.44 -16.76
N GLU A 214 -8.16 -9.23 -17.83
CA GLU A 214 -9.06 -10.37 -17.98
C GLU A 214 -8.90 -11.39 -16.83
N VAL A 215 -7.66 -11.72 -16.46
CA VAL A 215 -7.36 -12.61 -15.35
C VAL A 215 -7.88 -12.03 -14.03
N VAL A 216 -7.53 -10.80 -13.71
CA VAL A 216 -7.87 -10.12 -12.45
C VAL A 216 -9.38 -9.96 -12.29
N LEU A 217 -10.07 -9.47 -13.32
CA LEU A 217 -11.53 -9.25 -13.27
C LEU A 217 -12.31 -10.57 -13.24
N SER A 218 -11.81 -11.61 -13.92
CA SER A 218 -12.43 -12.96 -13.88
C SER A 218 -12.32 -13.62 -12.51
N ALA A 219 -11.28 -13.28 -11.74
CA ALA A 219 -11.06 -13.81 -10.39
C ALA A 219 -11.91 -13.10 -9.31
N GLY A 220 -12.68 -12.04 -9.64
CA GLY A 220 -13.62 -11.41 -8.72
C GLY A 220 -13.39 -9.92 -8.46
N VAL A 221 -12.21 -9.40 -8.78
CA VAL A 221 -11.92 -7.96 -8.68
C VAL A 221 -12.88 -7.17 -9.59
N GLN A 222 -13.41 -6.07 -9.08
CA GLN A 222 -14.37 -5.23 -9.83
C GLN A 222 -13.65 -4.18 -10.68
N HIS A 223 -12.54 -3.64 -10.16
CA HIS A 223 -11.78 -2.59 -10.82
C HIS A 223 -10.27 -2.84 -10.71
N LEU A 224 -9.58 -2.75 -11.85
CA LEU A 224 -8.11 -2.73 -11.90
C LEU A 224 -7.64 -1.36 -12.38
N TYR A 225 -6.76 -0.71 -11.61
CA TYR A 225 -6.10 0.53 -11.96
C TYR A 225 -4.61 0.29 -12.18
N VAL A 226 -4.10 0.65 -13.37
CA VAL A 226 -2.66 0.60 -13.66
C VAL A 226 -2.18 2.03 -13.93
N THR A 227 -1.34 2.57 -13.04
CA THR A 227 -0.75 3.90 -13.20
C THR A 227 0.42 3.86 -14.19
N LEU A 228 0.52 4.87 -15.05
CA LEU A 228 1.44 4.95 -16.20
C LEU A 228 2.30 6.22 -16.12
N ASP A 229 2.74 6.58 -14.92
CA ASP A 229 3.49 7.81 -14.63
C ASP A 229 2.85 9.08 -15.25
N SER A 230 3.58 9.79 -16.11
CA SER A 230 3.07 11.00 -16.77
C SER A 230 1.94 10.75 -17.77
N ASP A 231 1.75 9.51 -18.21
CA ASP A 231 0.71 9.13 -19.17
C ASP A 231 -0.65 8.86 -18.52
N GLY A 232 -0.71 9.01 -17.20
CA GLY A 232 -1.95 8.91 -16.42
C GLY A 232 -2.21 7.50 -15.89
N CYS A 233 -3.41 6.97 -16.13
CA CYS A 233 -3.84 5.69 -15.59
C CYS A 233 -4.73 4.95 -16.59
N GLN A 234 -4.54 3.64 -16.69
CA GLN A 234 -5.45 2.76 -17.40
C GLN A 234 -6.38 2.08 -16.40
N TRP A 235 -7.68 2.19 -16.64
CA TRP A 235 -8.71 1.62 -15.80
C TRP A 235 -9.47 0.53 -16.55
N PHE A 236 -9.54 -0.65 -15.94
CA PHE A 236 -10.33 -1.78 -16.41
C PHE A 236 -11.43 -2.06 -15.39
N THR A 237 -12.63 -2.37 -15.87
CA THR A 237 -13.78 -2.67 -15.03
C THR A 237 -14.57 -3.84 -15.60
N LYS A 238 -15.19 -4.60 -14.71
CA LYS A 238 -16.12 -5.64 -15.11
C LYS A 238 -17.33 -4.96 -15.77
N VAL A 239 -17.66 -5.37 -16.97
CA VAL A 239 -18.89 -4.93 -17.66
C VAL A 239 -19.97 -5.95 -17.29
N ASP A 240 -21.07 -5.50 -16.70
CA ASP A 240 -22.26 -6.30 -16.40
C ASP A 240 -22.99 -6.77 -17.66
#